data_d99ac0c393ee906cd03fcc891b489051
#
_entry.id   d99ac0c393ee906cd03fcc891b489051
#
_cell.length_a   1.000
_cell.length_b   1.000
_cell.length_c   1.000
_cell.angle_alpha   90.00
_cell.angle_beta   90.00
_cell.angle_gamma   90.00
#
_symmetry.space_group_name_H-M   'P 1'
#
loop_
_entity.id
_entity.type
_entity.pdbx_description
1 polymer ?
#
loop_
_entity_poly.entity_id
_entity_poly.type
_entity_poly.pdbx_seq_one_letter_code
_entity_poly.pdbx_strand_id
1 'polypeptide(L)'
;MRKKVIIIVVCLLTAAILTALITRGANQKYTEISRSVNVCTASEFIPMGAKVRPNMIKSVPVPEMTAKKLKMVTDKSLLEGKALCSHALAGNPIYMNQISKEAAGTKAGFKKVGMPVTQPSSDQAVAGDRVDVYPVFSNDNNQLVMAEEPLVENAYVVASYDQGGRVIAPVDDGIGAQSKNRVPTMVEVEIPADKARIVVGYAAKKQIYLVRW
;
A
#
# COMPACT_ATOMS: atom_id res chain seq x y z
N MET A 1 -0.42 73.49 -18.17
CA MET A 1 0.19 72.27 -18.71
C MET A 1 1.01 71.47 -17.69
N ARG A 2 1.88 72.08 -16.88
CA ARG A 2 2.75 71.37 -15.91
C ARG A 2 2.02 70.47 -14.89
N LYS A 3 0.87 70.89 -14.33
CA LYS A 3 0.09 70.07 -13.38
C LYS A 3 -0.44 68.77 -13.97
N LYS A 4 -0.91 68.79 -15.21
CA LYS A 4 -1.44 67.54 -15.89
C LYS A 4 -0.28 66.55 -16.16
N VAL A 5 0.90 67.01 -16.50
CA VAL A 5 2.08 66.14 -16.72
C VAL A 5 2.53 65.49 -15.42
N ILE A 6 2.52 66.21 -14.29
CA ILE A 6 2.87 65.67 -12.96
C ILE A 6 1.88 64.54 -12.57
N ILE A 7 0.57 64.74 -12.80
CA ILE A 7 -0.43 63.70 -12.50
C ILE A 7 -0.19 62.44 -13.31
N ILE A 8 0.10 62.59 -14.62
CA ILE A 8 0.37 61.43 -15.49
C ILE A 8 1.62 60.66 -15.04
N VAL A 9 2.69 61.37 -14.65
CA VAL A 9 3.93 60.76 -14.18
C VAL A 9 3.69 59.98 -12.85
N VAL A 10 2.93 60.58 -11.92
CA VAL A 10 2.57 59.92 -10.66
C VAL A 10 1.74 58.65 -10.91
N CYS A 11 0.76 58.71 -11.79
CA CYS A 11 -0.06 57.51 -12.17
C CYS A 11 0.80 56.44 -12.80
N LEU A 12 1.75 56.77 -13.67
CA LEU A 12 2.65 55.78 -14.26
C LEU A 12 3.58 55.15 -13.24
N LEU A 13 4.12 55.93 -12.30
CA LEU A 13 4.96 55.42 -11.22
C LEU A 13 4.18 54.48 -10.28
N THR A 14 2.97 54.85 -9.91
CA THR A 14 2.13 53.99 -9.05
C THR A 14 1.75 52.69 -9.77
N ALA A 15 1.40 52.74 -11.06
CA ALA A 15 1.12 51.54 -11.85
C ALA A 15 2.37 50.64 -11.98
N ALA A 16 3.55 51.18 -12.19
CA ALA A 16 4.79 50.43 -12.26
C ALA A 16 5.13 49.73 -10.94
N ILE A 17 4.93 50.43 -9.81
CA ILE A 17 5.16 49.86 -8.47
C ILE A 17 4.17 48.73 -8.19
N LEU A 18 2.88 48.94 -8.50
CA LEU A 18 1.85 47.87 -8.34
C LEU A 18 2.16 46.64 -9.17
N THR A 19 2.54 46.84 -10.43
CA THR A 19 2.91 45.73 -11.33
C THR A 19 4.12 44.96 -10.80
N ALA A 20 5.14 45.69 -10.29
CA ALA A 20 6.33 45.05 -9.71
C ALA A 20 6.00 44.23 -8.44
N LEU A 21 5.09 44.72 -7.59
CA LEU A 21 4.64 43.98 -6.40
C LEU A 21 3.84 42.72 -6.76
N ILE A 22 2.95 42.81 -7.75
CA ILE A 22 2.14 41.68 -8.21
C ILE A 22 3.04 40.61 -8.85
N THR A 23 3.99 41.02 -9.71
CA THR A 23 4.92 40.08 -10.37
C THR A 23 5.86 39.41 -9.37
N ARG A 24 6.35 40.14 -8.36
CA ARG A 24 7.14 39.53 -7.27
C ARG A 24 6.34 38.50 -6.49
N GLY A 25 5.11 38.80 -6.09
CA GLY A 25 4.24 37.86 -5.38
C GLY A 25 3.87 36.62 -6.21
N ALA A 26 3.62 36.82 -7.50
CA ALA A 26 3.37 35.72 -8.42
C ALA A 26 4.62 34.82 -8.60
N ASN A 27 5.78 35.41 -8.84
CA ASN A 27 7.01 34.64 -8.99
C ASN A 27 7.41 33.84 -7.74
N GLN A 28 7.19 34.38 -6.55
CA GLN A 28 7.42 33.63 -5.32
C GLN A 28 6.54 32.37 -5.24
N LYS A 29 5.24 32.53 -5.51
CA LYS A 29 4.30 31.40 -5.55
C LYS A 29 4.65 30.37 -6.63
N TYR A 30 5.02 30.82 -7.82
CA TYR A 30 5.46 29.93 -8.90
C TYR A 30 6.75 29.19 -8.54
N THR A 31 7.70 29.82 -7.88
CA THR A 31 8.95 29.17 -7.46
C THR A 31 8.72 28.14 -6.37
N GLU A 32 7.82 28.38 -5.42
CA GLU A 32 7.43 27.41 -4.40
C GLU A 32 6.72 26.19 -5.00
N ILE A 33 5.82 26.42 -5.97
CA ILE A 33 5.10 25.33 -6.65
C ILE A 33 6.03 24.54 -7.58
N SER A 34 7.05 25.17 -8.15
CA SER A 34 7.99 24.57 -9.11
C SER A 34 9.09 23.75 -8.45
N ARG A 35 9.32 23.91 -7.14
CA ARG A 35 10.30 23.09 -6.43
C ARG A 35 9.81 21.65 -6.38
N SER A 36 10.57 20.74 -6.96
CA SER A 36 10.33 19.30 -6.87
C SER A 36 11.33 18.65 -5.93
N VAL A 37 10.88 17.65 -5.21
CA VAL A 37 11.70 16.75 -4.39
C VAL A 37 11.49 15.33 -4.85
N ASN A 38 12.53 14.54 -4.77
CA ASN A 38 12.43 13.12 -5.08
C ASN A 38 11.75 12.40 -3.91
N VAL A 39 10.63 11.72 -4.18
CA VAL A 39 9.93 10.89 -3.21
C VAL A 39 10.17 9.41 -3.50
N CYS A 40 10.18 8.61 -2.46
CA CYS A 40 10.30 7.17 -2.56
C CYS A 40 8.96 6.58 -3.01
N THR A 41 8.99 5.85 -4.11
CA THR A 41 7.83 5.21 -4.74
C THR A 41 8.11 3.73 -4.87
N ALA A 42 7.13 2.88 -4.60
CA ALA A 42 7.27 1.45 -4.80
C ALA A 42 7.48 1.13 -6.28
N SER A 43 8.51 0.36 -6.64
CA SER A 43 8.75 -0.11 -8.01
C SER A 43 7.94 -1.36 -8.35
N GLU A 44 7.60 -2.13 -7.33
CA GLU A 44 6.78 -3.35 -7.38
C GLU A 44 5.84 -3.39 -6.19
N PHE A 45 4.93 -4.35 -6.15
CA PHE A 45 4.07 -4.57 -5.00
C PHE A 45 4.88 -4.96 -3.76
N ILE A 46 4.74 -4.21 -2.66
CA ILE A 46 5.39 -4.49 -1.38
C ILE A 46 4.31 -4.90 -0.38
N PRO A 47 4.27 -6.18 0.04
CA PRO A 47 3.31 -6.64 1.04
C PRO A 47 3.55 -5.99 2.41
N MET A 48 2.50 -5.87 3.21
CA MET A 48 2.63 -5.47 4.62
C MET A 48 3.58 -6.40 5.37
N GLY A 49 4.41 -5.83 6.24
CA GLY A 49 5.39 -6.58 7.02
C GLY A 49 6.56 -7.15 6.24
N ALA A 50 6.60 -6.99 4.91
CA ALA A 50 7.77 -7.36 4.11
C ALA A 50 8.91 -6.37 4.35
N LYS A 51 10.14 -6.90 4.40
CA LYS A 51 11.36 -6.09 4.51
C LYS A 51 11.58 -5.33 3.20
N VAL A 52 11.57 -4.03 3.26
CA VAL A 52 11.83 -3.17 2.10
C VAL A 52 13.30 -3.29 1.69
N ARG A 53 13.53 -3.59 0.41
CA ARG A 53 14.85 -3.68 -0.22
C ARG A 53 15.09 -2.48 -1.15
N PRO A 54 16.33 -2.07 -1.39
CA PRO A 54 16.64 -0.91 -2.25
C PRO A 54 16.07 -1.02 -3.67
N ASN A 55 16.00 -2.24 -4.24
CA ASN A 55 15.47 -2.50 -5.58
C ASN A 55 13.94 -2.36 -5.67
N MET A 56 13.24 -2.43 -4.53
CA MET A 56 11.78 -2.26 -4.46
C MET A 56 11.36 -0.78 -4.47
N ILE A 57 12.34 0.15 -4.47
CA ILE A 57 12.09 1.58 -4.34
C ILE A 57 12.69 2.33 -5.51
N LYS A 58 11.91 3.17 -6.15
CA LYS A 58 12.37 4.16 -7.13
C LYS A 58 12.13 5.58 -6.61
N SER A 59 12.91 6.54 -7.10
CA SER A 59 12.72 7.95 -6.81
C SER A 59 11.94 8.62 -7.94
N VAL A 60 10.90 9.36 -7.60
CA VAL A 60 10.05 10.08 -8.55
C VAL A 60 9.94 11.54 -8.11
N PRO A 61 10.16 12.52 -9.01
CA PRO A 61 10.01 13.93 -8.66
C PRO A 61 8.53 14.27 -8.44
N VAL A 62 8.25 14.93 -7.31
CA VAL A 62 6.91 15.40 -6.93
C VAL A 62 7.06 16.83 -6.39
N PRO A 63 6.05 17.72 -6.58
CA PRO A 63 6.09 19.05 -5.98
C PRO A 63 6.34 19.01 -4.47
N GLU A 64 7.27 19.80 -3.99
CA GLU A 64 7.72 19.79 -2.58
C GLU A 64 6.56 20.01 -1.60
N MET A 65 5.64 20.92 -1.92
CA MET A 65 4.46 21.17 -1.10
C MET A 65 3.57 19.92 -0.97
N THR A 66 3.39 19.17 -2.07
CA THR A 66 2.60 17.92 -2.08
C THR A 66 3.29 16.85 -1.24
N ALA A 67 4.60 16.68 -1.42
CA ALA A 67 5.38 15.72 -0.66
C ALA A 67 5.33 16.00 0.85
N LYS A 68 5.46 17.25 1.26
CA LYS A 68 5.36 17.68 2.66
C LYS A 68 3.95 17.51 3.22
N LYS A 69 2.93 17.98 2.50
CA LYS A 69 1.52 17.90 2.93
C LYS A 69 1.07 16.47 3.15
N LEU A 70 1.45 15.57 2.27
CA LEU A 70 1.11 14.15 2.34
C LEU A 70 2.12 13.31 3.13
N LYS A 71 3.18 13.94 3.69
CA LYS A 71 4.23 13.27 4.46
C LYS A 71 4.86 12.09 3.71
N MET A 72 5.15 12.30 2.42
CA MET A 72 5.81 11.30 1.60
C MET A 72 7.26 11.11 2.03
N VAL A 73 7.77 9.89 1.91
CA VAL A 73 9.16 9.57 2.22
C VAL A 73 10.07 10.09 1.11
N THR A 74 11.03 10.94 1.45
CA THR A 74 12.01 11.51 0.51
C THR A 74 13.38 10.85 0.62
N ASP A 75 13.68 10.25 1.76
CA ASP A 75 14.97 9.60 2.02
C ASP A 75 14.82 8.07 2.01
N LYS A 76 15.50 7.41 1.09
CA LYS A 76 15.51 5.94 0.97
C LYS A 76 16.07 5.26 2.21
N SER A 77 17.00 5.87 2.93
CA SER A 77 17.62 5.30 4.12
C SER A 77 16.60 5.02 5.23
N LEU A 78 15.51 5.79 5.28
CA LEU A 78 14.41 5.58 6.23
C LEU A 78 13.62 4.30 5.97
N LEU A 79 13.69 3.76 4.75
CA LEU A 79 12.95 2.58 4.32
C LEU A 79 13.79 1.31 4.34
N GLU A 80 15.11 1.43 4.20
CA GLU A 80 15.99 0.26 4.11
C GLU A 80 15.91 -0.60 5.36
N GLY A 81 15.60 -1.88 5.15
CA GLY A 81 15.50 -2.86 6.22
C GLY A 81 14.28 -2.71 7.11
N LYS A 82 13.45 -1.68 6.91
CA LYS A 82 12.17 -1.52 7.61
C LYS A 82 11.08 -2.34 6.96
N ALA A 83 10.01 -2.57 7.70
CA ALA A 83 8.77 -3.09 7.15
C ALA A 83 7.77 -1.96 6.93
N LEU A 84 6.81 -2.18 6.05
CA LEU A 84 5.64 -1.32 5.94
C LEU A 84 4.50 -1.88 6.80
N CYS A 85 3.75 -1.02 7.48
CA CYS A 85 2.57 -1.40 8.24
C CYS A 85 1.29 -1.51 7.38
N SER A 86 1.40 -1.23 6.09
CA SER A 86 0.38 -1.48 5.05
C SER A 86 1.08 -1.86 3.76
N HIS A 87 0.37 -2.52 2.84
CA HIS A 87 0.93 -2.81 1.52
C HIS A 87 1.17 -1.53 0.72
N ALA A 88 2.13 -1.56 -0.20
CA ALA A 88 2.36 -0.50 -1.18
C ALA A 88 2.25 -1.07 -2.60
N LEU A 89 1.39 -0.46 -3.42
CA LEU A 89 1.22 -0.84 -4.81
C LEU A 89 2.35 -0.28 -5.67
N ALA A 90 2.68 -0.98 -6.75
CA ALA A 90 3.64 -0.50 -7.72
C ALA A 90 3.22 0.87 -8.28
N GLY A 91 4.15 1.82 -8.30
CA GLY A 91 3.88 3.19 -8.75
C GLY A 91 3.40 4.14 -7.65
N ASN A 92 2.97 3.66 -6.49
CA ASN A 92 2.47 4.51 -5.42
C ASN A 92 3.61 5.06 -4.55
N PRO A 93 3.53 6.34 -4.13
CA PRO A 93 4.46 6.90 -3.15
C PRO A 93 4.32 6.19 -1.80
N ILE A 94 5.43 6.10 -1.09
CA ILE A 94 5.45 5.57 0.28
C ILE A 94 5.36 6.74 1.25
N TYR A 95 4.50 6.61 2.27
CA TYR A 95 4.24 7.64 3.26
C TYR A 95 4.90 7.30 4.59
N MET A 96 5.28 8.33 5.36
CA MET A 96 5.94 8.16 6.67
C MET A 96 5.13 7.33 7.68
N ASN A 97 3.79 7.42 7.63
CA ASN A 97 2.90 6.64 8.49
C ASN A 97 2.80 5.15 8.09
N GLN A 98 3.29 4.79 6.91
CA GLN A 98 3.36 3.40 6.46
C GLN A 98 4.63 2.68 6.93
N ILE A 99 5.61 3.41 7.45
CA ILE A 99 6.84 2.79 7.97
C ILE A 99 6.54 2.20 9.34
N SER A 100 6.72 0.89 9.47
CA SER A 100 6.59 0.22 10.76
C SER A 100 7.66 0.71 11.73
N LYS A 101 7.27 0.97 12.96
CA LYS A 101 8.21 1.24 14.07
C LYS A 101 8.94 -0.03 14.51
N GLU A 102 8.35 -1.18 14.24
CA GLU A 102 8.92 -2.48 14.53
C GLU A 102 9.80 -2.94 13.36
N ALA A 103 10.80 -3.78 13.66
CA ALA A 103 11.61 -4.41 12.62
C ALA A 103 10.71 -5.23 11.69
N ALA A 104 11.14 -5.39 10.42
CA ALA A 104 10.42 -6.24 9.47
C ALA A 104 10.19 -7.62 10.07
N GLY A 105 8.94 -7.96 10.32
CA GLY A 105 8.58 -9.22 10.97
C GLY A 105 7.08 -9.34 11.21
N THR A 106 6.70 -10.50 11.68
CA THR A 106 5.33 -10.79 12.11
C THR A 106 5.06 -10.04 13.43
N LYS A 107 3.85 -9.52 13.60
CA LYS A 107 3.41 -8.91 14.86
C LYS A 107 3.71 -9.84 16.04
N ALA A 108 4.17 -9.28 17.17
CA ALA A 108 4.43 -10.07 18.38
C ALA A 108 3.20 -10.91 18.77
N GLY A 109 3.41 -12.19 19.05
CA GLY A 109 2.32 -13.13 19.33
C GLY A 109 1.56 -13.68 18.11
N PHE A 110 1.96 -13.29 16.88
CA PHE A 110 1.40 -13.82 15.65
C PHE A 110 2.45 -14.61 14.86
N LYS A 111 1.98 -15.45 13.94
CA LYS A 111 2.79 -16.21 13.00
C LYS A 111 2.20 -16.07 11.59
N LYS A 112 3.06 -16.03 10.58
CA LYS A 112 2.67 -16.13 9.18
C LYS A 112 2.55 -17.59 8.81
N VAL A 113 1.41 -17.98 8.28
CA VAL A 113 1.12 -19.34 7.84
C VAL A 113 0.70 -19.32 6.39
N GLY A 114 1.45 -20.03 5.55
CA GLY A 114 1.09 -20.27 4.15
C GLY A 114 0.11 -21.42 4.07
N MET A 115 -1.04 -21.20 3.43
CA MET A 115 -2.10 -22.18 3.27
C MET A 115 -2.30 -22.45 1.78
N PRO A 116 -2.17 -23.71 1.33
CA PRO A 116 -2.59 -24.09 -0.01
C PRO A 116 -4.12 -23.98 -0.11
N VAL A 117 -4.57 -23.29 -1.14
CA VAL A 117 -6.00 -23.06 -1.40
C VAL A 117 -6.36 -23.46 -2.82
N THR A 118 -7.64 -23.71 -3.05
CA THR A 118 -8.22 -23.84 -4.38
C THR A 118 -9.03 -22.60 -4.72
N GLN A 119 -9.45 -22.44 -5.97
CA GLN A 119 -10.25 -21.29 -6.37
C GLN A 119 -11.48 -21.07 -5.47
N PRO A 120 -12.32 -22.07 -5.18
CA PRO A 120 -13.47 -21.89 -4.31
C PRO A 120 -13.09 -21.65 -2.84
N SER A 121 -12.00 -22.28 -2.34
CA SER A 121 -11.61 -22.14 -0.93
C SER A 121 -10.79 -20.91 -0.62
N SER A 122 -10.35 -20.17 -1.63
CA SER A 122 -9.56 -18.94 -1.46
C SER A 122 -10.41 -17.69 -1.29
N ASP A 123 -11.69 -17.76 -1.67
CA ASP A 123 -12.57 -16.58 -1.83
C ASP A 123 -11.87 -15.42 -2.56
N GLN A 124 -10.93 -15.75 -3.46
CA GLN A 124 -10.09 -14.80 -4.18
C GLN A 124 -9.35 -13.79 -3.26
N ALA A 125 -9.06 -14.21 -2.03
CA ALA A 125 -8.39 -13.37 -1.05
C ALA A 125 -7.02 -12.89 -1.56
N VAL A 126 -6.78 -11.59 -1.46
CA VAL A 126 -5.54 -10.94 -1.88
C VAL A 126 -4.89 -10.23 -0.69
N ALA A 127 -3.62 -9.87 -0.85
CA ALA A 127 -2.90 -9.14 0.19
C ALA A 127 -3.64 -7.86 0.60
N GLY A 128 -3.83 -7.69 1.91
CA GLY A 128 -4.59 -6.58 2.49
C GLY A 128 -6.00 -6.94 2.94
N ASP A 129 -6.56 -8.04 2.45
CA ASP A 129 -7.89 -8.50 2.85
C ASP A 129 -7.89 -9.01 4.31
N ARG A 130 -9.09 -9.07 4.86
CA ARG A 130 -9.39 -9.73 6.13
C ARG A 130 -10.23 -10.95 5.84
N VAL A 131 -9.85 -12.07 6.43
CA VAL A 131 -10.52 -13.37 6.20
C VAL A 131 -10.75 -14.10 7.50
N ASP A 132 -11.84 -14.86 7.54
CA ASP A 132 -12.05 -15.90 8.53
C ASP A 132 -11.57 -17.22 7.98
N VAL A 133 -10.91 -18.00 8.83
CA VAL A 133 -10.34 -19.32 8.47
C VAL A 133 -11.21 -20.41 9.04
N TYR A 134 -11.97 -21.08 8.19
CA TYR A 134 -12.85 -22.17 8.57
C TYR A 134 -12.24 -23.55 8.28
N PRO A 135 -12.35 -24.51 9.21
CA PRO A 135 -12.05 -25.89 8.91
C PRO A 135 -13.18 -26.52 8.11
N VAL A 136 -12.83 -27.42 7.20
CA VAL A 136 -13.77 -28.16 6.37
C VAL A 136 -13.63 -29.64 6.65
N PHE A 137 -14.75 -30.33 6.83
CA PHE A 137 -14.79 -31.76 7.12
C PHE A 137 -15.56 -32.50 6.01
N SER A 138 -15.23 -33.76 5.82
CA SER A 138 -16.08 -34.66 5.04
C SER A 138 -17.11 -35.28 5.97
N ASN A 139 -18.40 -35.19 5.63
CA ASN A 139 -19.46 -35.92 6.32
C ASN A 139 -19.51 -37.38 5.85
N ASP A 140 -20.40 -38.18 6.45
CA ASP A 140 -20.60 -39.62 6.13
C ASP A 140 -21.02 -39.85 4.66
N ASN A 141 -21.59 -38.83 4.01
CA ASN A 141 -21.96 -38.85 2.59
C ASN A 141 -20.84 -38.35 1.67
N ASN A 142 -19.61 -38.19 2.18
CA ASN A 142 -18.45 -37.69 1.45
C ASN A 142 -18.65 -36.26 0.92
N GLN A 143 -19.53 -35.45 1.55
CA GLN A 143 -19.74 -34.05 1.23
C GLN A 143 -18.88 -33.19 2.14
N LEU A 144 -18.26 -32.15 1.58
CA LEU A 144 -17.49 -31.17 2.35
C LEU A 144 -18.46 -30.24 3.09
N VAL A 145 -18.33 -30.20 4.40
CA VAL A 145 -19.12 -29.34 5.29
C VAL A 145 -18.15 -28.38 6.02
N MET A 146 -18.44 -27.12 5.95
CA MET A 146 -17.70 -26.09 6.69
C MET A 146 -18.17 -26.09 8.15
N ALA A 147 -17.24 -25.92 9.11
CA ALA A 147 -17.60 -25.77 10.50
C ALA A 147 -18.45 -24.51 10.73
N GLU A 148 -19.24 -24.52 11.80
CA GLU A 148 -20.05 -23.36 12.19
C GLU A 148 -19.17 -22.22 12.72
N GLU A 149 -18.06 -22.55 13.39
CA GLU A 149 -17.14 -21.57 13.98
C GLU A 149 -15.80 -21.54 13.23
N PRO A 150 -15.23 -20.36 12.99
CA PRO A 150 -13.91 -20.26 12.40
C PRO A 150 -12.80 -20.65 13.39
N LEU A 151 -11.72 -21.22 12.90
CA LEU A 151 -10.49 -21.44 13.67
C LEU A 151 -9.83 -20.11 14.06
N VAL A 152 -9.89 -19.15 13.14
CA VAL A 152 -9.34 -17.79 13.30
C VAL A 152 -10.28 -16.82 12.63
N GLU A 153 -10.69 -15.80 13.38
CA GLU A 153 -11.46 -14.67 12.88
C GLU A 153 -10.56 -13.52 12.49
N ASN A 154 -10.97 -12.77 11.47
CA ASN A 154 -10.36 -11.52 11.07
C ASN A 154 -8.85 -11.61 10.83
N ALA A 155 -8.38 -12.73 10.30
CA ALA A 155 -6.98 -12.95 9.96
C ALA A 155 -6.56 -12.02 8.81
N TYR A 156 -5.36 -11.43 8.90
CA TYR A 156 -4.84 -10.55 7.87
C TYR A 156 -4.12 -11.34 6.78
N VAL A 157 -4.51 -11.12 5.51
CA VAL A 157 -3.84 -11.71 4.35
C VAL A 157 -2.58 -10.90 4.04
N VAL A 158 -1.44 -11.50 4.24
CA VAL A 158 -0.12 -10.89 4.01
C VAL A 158 0.24 -10.91 2.54
N ALA A 159 0.03 -12.05 1.88
CA ALA A 159 0.31 -12.25 0.48
C ALA A 159 -0.54 -13.39 -0.09
N SER A 160 -0.81 -13.33 -1.38
CA SER A 160 -1.41 -14.42 -2.15
C SER A 160 -0.54 -14.73 -3.35
N TYR A 161 -0.44 -16.00 -3.70
CA TYR A 161 0.46 -16.48 -4.73
C TYR A 161 -0.32 -17.30 -5.76
N ASP A 162 0.04 -17.13 -7.02
CA ASP A 162 -0.46 -17.97 -8.13
C ASP A 162 0.26 -19.32 -8.19
N GLN A 163 -0.15 -20.18 -9.13
CA GLN A 163 0.45 -21.49 -9.33
C GLN A 163 1.96 -21.42 -9.68
N GLY A 164 2.44 -20.31 -10.21
CA GLY A 164 3.85 -20.07 -10.49
C GLY A 164 4.65 -19.51 -9.31
N GLY A 165 4.02 -19.34 -8.13
CA GLY A 165 4.64 -18.73 -6.95
C GLY A 165 4.81 -17.21 -7.07
N ARG A 166 4.13 -16.56 -8.02
CA ARG A 166 4.17 -15.11 -8.17
C ARG A 166 3.13 -14.47 -7.27
N VAL A 167 3.52 -13.37 -6.63
CA VAL A 167 2.60 -12.61 -5.77
C VAL A 167 1.47 -12.01 -6.61
N ILE A 168 0.24 -12.23 -6.15
CA ILE A 168 -0.95 -11.59 -6.70
C ILE A 168 -1.12 -10.24 -6.00
N ALA A 169 -0.92 -9.16 -6.73
CA ALA A 169 -1.18 -7.82 -6.22
C ALA A 169 -2.70 -7.57 -6.13
N PRO A 170 -3.18 -6.84 -5.10
CA PRO A 170 -4.55 -6.33 -5.10
C PRO A 170 -4.78 -5.51 -6.37
N VAL A 171 -5.93 -5.70 -7.00
CA VAL A 171 -6.29 -4.92 -8.20
C VAL A 171 -6.67 -3.53 -7.75
N ASP A 172 -5.89 -2.53 -8.14
CA ASP A 172 -6.37 -1.15 -8.15
C ASP A 172 -7.20 -0.98 -9.43
N ASP A 173 -8.47 -0.57 -9.32
CA ASP A 173 -9.45 -0.51 -10.41
C ASP A 173 -9.07 0.41 -11.60
N GLY A 174 -7.85 0.95 -11.59
CA GLY A 174 -7.40 1.94 -12.56
C GLY A 174 -6.36 1.52 -13.59
N ILE A 175 -5.42 0.63 -13.27
CA ILE A 175 -4.27 0.38 -14.19
C ILE A 175 -3.74 -1.04 -14.02
N GLY A 176 -4.31 -2.02 -14.73
CA GLY A 176 -3.65 -3.32 -14.82
C GLY A 176 -4.54 -4.52 -15.08
N ALA A 177 -5.02 -4.64 -16.32
CA ALA A 177 -5.84 -5.77 -16.79
C ALA A 177 -5.22 -7.17 -16.63
N GLN A 178 -4.00 -7.30 -16.08
CA GLN A 178 -3.30 -8.59 -15.98
C GLN A 178 -3.56 -9.37 -14.69
N SER A 179 -4.12 -8.78 -13.63
CA SER A 179 -4.36 -9.51 -12.38
C SER A 179 -5.74 -10.14 -12.27
N LYS A 180 -6.70 -9.75 -13.11
CA LYS A 180 -8.10 -10.24 -13.05
C LYS A 180 -8.28 -11.75 -13.22
N ASN A 181 -7.28 -12.46 -13.75
CA ASN A 181 -7.37 -13.89 -14.02
C ASN A 181 -6.43 -14.77 -13.17
N ARG A 182 -5.78 -14.20 -12.15
CA ARG A 182 -4.90 -15.00 -11.31
C ARG A 182 -5.66 -15.54 -10.11
N VAL A 183 -5.80 -16.86 -10.08
CA VAL A 183 -6.42 -17.56 -8.97
C VAL A 183 -5.36 -17.86 -7.93
N PRO A 184 -5.58 -17.48 -6.66
CA PRO A 184 -4.68 -17.86 -5.57
C PRO A 184 -4.62 -19.39 -5.43
N THR A 185 -3.40 -19.91 -5.34
CA THR A 185 -3.14 -21.32 -5.02
C THR A 185 -2.49 -21.46 -3.65
N MET A 186 -1.93 -20.38 -3.13
CA MET A 186 -1.41 -20.28 -1.78
C MET A 186 -1.74 -18.88 -1.24
N VAL A 187 -2.21 -18.82 -0.01
CA VAL A 187 -2.48 -17.58 0.72
C VAL A 187 -1.68 -17.60 2.02
N GLU A 188 -0.90 -16.56 2.25
CA GLU A 188 -0.16 -16.35 3.50
C GLU A 188 -0.96 -15.45 4.41
N VAL A 189 -1.32 -15.94 5.59
CA VAL A 189 -2.09 -15.18 6.59
C VAL A 189 -1.31 -15.01 7.88
N GLU A 190 -1.56 -13.90 8.55
CA GLU A 190 -1.05 -13.63 9.89
C GLU A 190 -2.10 -14.04 10.91
N ILE A 191 -1.74 -15.02 11.74
CA ILE A 191 -2.63 -15.64 12.74
C ILE A 191 -2.00 -15.68 14.12
N PRO A 192 -2.78 -15.72 15.21
CA PRO A 192 -2.26 -15.89 16.55
C PRO A 192 -1.39 -17.13 16.67
N ALA A 193 -0.28 -17.04 17.39
CA ALA A 193 0.73 -18.10 17.47
C ALA A 193 0.21 -19.40 18.11
N ASP A 194 -0.74 -19.31 19.04
CA ASP A 194 -1.42 -20.42 19.68
C ASP A 194 -2.30 -21.21 18.70
N LYS A 195 -2.91 -20.54 17.73
CA LYS A 195 -3.76 -21.14 16.70
C LYS A 195 -2.97 -21.74 15.52
N ALA A 196 -1.70 -21.30 15.34
CA ALA A 196 -0.89 -21.64 14.18
C ALA A 196 -0.76 -23.15 13.93
N ARG A 197 -0.56 -23.95 15.00
CA ARG A 197 -0.39 -25.41 14.91
C ARG A 197 -1.64 -26.08 14.36
N ILE A 198 -2.80 -25.66 14.83
CA ILE A 198 -4.10 -26.21 14.39
C ILE A 198 -4.35 -25.87 12.92
N VAL A 199 -4.16 -24.59 12.55
CA VAL A 199 -4.36 -24.11 11.19
C VAL A 199 -3.43 -24.83 10.21
N VAL A 200 -2.14 -25.00 10.55
CA VAL A 200 -1.19 -25.75 9.73
C VAL A 200 -1.65 -27.20 9.52
N GLY A 201 -2.20 -27.85 10.57
CA GLY A 201 -2.70 -29.22 10.48
C GLY A 201 -3.86 -29.36 9.48
N TYR A 202 -4.80 -28.44 9.49
CA TYR A 202 -5.90 -28.41 8.51
C TYR A 202 -5.42 -28.00 7.12
N ALA A 203 -4.51 -27.03 7.03
CA ALA A 203 -3.93 -26.58 5.77
C ALA A 203 -3.18 -27.72 5.03
N ALA A 204 -2.40 -28.51 5.75
CA ALA A 204 -1.68 -29.66 5.20
C ALA A 204 -2.63 -30.71 4.60
N LYS A 205 -3.83 -30.84 5.13
CA LYS A 205 -4.88 -31.74 4.63
C LYS A 205 -5.76 -31.09 3.55
N LYS A 206 -5.51 -29.83 3.18
CA LYS A 206 -6.36 -29.02 2.28
C LYS A 206 -7.82 -28.90 2.78
N GLN A 207 -8.00 -28.87 4.09
CA GLN A 207 -9.29 -28.81 4.78
C GLN A 207 -9.53 -27.41 5.35
N ILE A 208 -9.24 -26.37 4.56
CA ILE A 208 -9.44 -24.97 4.94
C ILE A 208 -10.26 -24.26 3.88
N TYR A 209 -11.14 -23.40 4.35
CA TYR A 209 -11.90 -22.46 3.54
C TYR A 209 -11.70 -21.04 4.13
N LEU A 210 -11.46 -20.07 3.25
CA LEU A 210 -11.36 -18.67 3.62
C LEU A 210 -12.66 -17.97 3.26
N VAL A 211 -13.15 -17.16 4.18
CA VAL A 211 -14.31 -16.29 3.95
C VAL A 211 -13.86 -14.85 4.14
N ARG A 212 -13.98 -14.05 3.10
CA ARG A 212 -13.56 -12.65 3.11
C ARG A 212 -14.64 -11.75 3.69
N TRP A 213 -14.23 -10.73 4.40
CA TRP A 213 -15.06 -9.65 4.95
C TRP A 213 -15.41 -8.60 3.91
#